data_8968a9cdcaf26d4a6080f1f5fe57641a
#
_entry.id   8968a9cdcaf26d4a6080f1f5fe57641a
#
_cell.length_a   1.000
_cell.length_b   1.000
_cell.length_c   1.000
_cell.angle_alpha   90.00
_cell.angle_beta   90.00
_cell.angle_gamma   90.00
#
_symmetry.space_group_name_H-M   'P 1'
#
loop_
_entity.id
_entity.type
_entity.pdbx_description
1 polymer ?
#
loop_
_entity_poly.entity_id
_entity_poly.type
_entity_poly.pdbx_seq_one_letter_code
_entity_poly.pdbx_strand_id
1 'polypeptide(L)'
;MSANVLSSLLRLLRHTGLRIGALLLSASLAACGGGVSLGFGYVDYDDDYDHDDPYHPDWPGGGTASDPGIFLIAGGLCPTCGGSLDGSGSAARFDAPEGIVLGPDGNLYVAERASGTIRKVSQQGVAVTLAGSAGASGSSDGAGGAARFNGPTRLEADIDGKLYVTDSGNSTIRQVSAGGAVTTLAGAAGQCGSQDGSATNARFCNPQGITLDRNGNLYVADTMNHTIRRIDRNNAVTTVAGVAGACGSADGRGAAARFCEPRDIEVDDDGYLYVADSANSTIREVSPSGEVRTVAGAAGQCGTADGPGASARFCNAAALTIDGAGTLFVADTGNGAIRRIGSSGAVSTVVGTPGTQNVVLGPLPGSLNAPRGITVLAAGSLAATSQNMVLRLVPAR
;
A
#
# COMPACT_ATOMS: atom_id res chain seq x y z
N MET A 1 -8.39 -8.44 -46.05
CA MET A 1 -9.38 -8.78 -45.02
C MET A 1 -9.99 -7.49 -44.48
N SER A 2 -11.30 -7.33 -44.49
CA SER A 2 -11.97 -6.09 -44.10
C SER A 2 -12.03 -5.96 -42.60
N ALA A 3 -12.06 -4.73 -42.06
CA ALA A 3 -12.09 -4.38 -40.65
C ALA A 3 -13.21 -5.10 -39.83
N ASN A 4 -14.25 -5.58 -40.52
CA ASN A 4 -15.39 -6.29 -39.94
C ASN A 4 -15.08 -7.72 -39.49
N VAL A 5 -14.06 -8.38 -40.06
CA VAL A 5 -13.68 -9.75 -39.65
C VAL A 5 -12.83 -9.71 -38.38
N LEU A 6 -12.03 -8.67 -38.20
CA LEU A 6 -11.20 -8.52 -37.00
C LEU A 6 -12.04 -8.21 -35.75
N SER A 7 -13.11 -7.44 -35.91
CA SER A 7 -14.01 -7.10 -34.77
C SER A 7 -14.84 -8.29 -34.28
N SER A 8 -15.18 -9.22 -35.18
CA SER A 8 -15.92 -10.43 -34.85
C SER A 8 -15.03 -11.49 -34.15
N LEU A 9 -13.76 -11.59 -34.54
CA LEU A 9 -12.79 -12.46 -33.87
C LEU A 9 -12.47 -12.00 -32.43
N LEU A 10 -12.33 -10.69 -32.22
CA LEU A 10 -12.09 -10.11 -30.90
C LEU A 10 -13.29 -10.28 -29.93
N ARG A 11 -14.52 -10.37 -30.44
CA ARG A 11 -15.71 -10.66 -29.61
C ARG A 11 -15.77 -12.12 -29.18
N LEU A 12 -15.33 -13.05 -30.03
CA LEU A 12 -15.35 -14.49 -29.73
C LEU A 12 -14.33 -14.86 -28.63
N LEU A 13 -13.18 -14.20 -28.62
CA LEU A 13 -12.08 -14.45 -27.66
C LEU A 13 -12.38 -13.96 -26.23
N ARG A 14 -13.30 -13.00 -26.08
CA ARG A 14 -13.72 -12.52 -24.74
C ARG A 14 -14.61 -13.50 -23.97
N HIS A 15 -15.19 -14.50 -24.62
CA HIS A 15 -16.11 -15.45 -24.00
C HIS A 15 -15.49 -16.80 -23.59
N THR A 16 -14.21 -17.03 -23.90
CA THR A 16 -13.57 -18.34 -23.67
C THR A 16 -12.52 -18.36 -22.55
N GLY A 17 -12.34 -17.25 -21.82
CA GLY A 17 -11.47 -17.24 -20.63
C GLY A 17 -9.97 -17.53 -20.89
N LEU A 18 -9.51 -17.52 -22.14
CA LEU A 18 -8.11 -17.80 -22.48
C LEU A 18 -7.28 -16.50 -22.35
N ARG A 19 -6.32 -16.48 -21.45
CA ARG A 19 -5.32 -15.38 -21.33
C ARG A 19 -4.33 -15.55 -22.47
N ILE A 20 -4.35 -14.63 -23.46
CA ILE A 20 -3.37 -14.57 -24.53
C ILE A 20 -2.41 -13.43 -24.20
N GLY A 21 -1.11 -13.75 -24.09
CA GLY A 21 -0.04 -12.76 -24.00
C GLY A 21 0.00 -11.87 -25.26
N ALA A 22 0.59 -10.68 -25.14
CA ALA A 22 0.59 -9.62 -26.13
C ALA A 22 1.04 -10.10 -27.53
N LEU A 23 0.18 -9.93 -28.53
CA LEU A 23 0.48 -10.21 -29.93
C LEU A 23 1.09 -8.94 -30.57
N LEU A 24 2.39 -8.95 -30.86
CA LEU A 24 3.04 -7.88 -31.62
C LEU A 24 2.93 -8.19 -33.13
N LEU A 25 2.17 -7.37 -33.85
CA LEU A 25 2.07 -7.43 -35.31
C LEU A 25 3.08 -6.43 -35.90
N SER A 26 4.17 -6.92 -36.50
CA SER A 26 5.07 -6.09 -37.32
C SER A 26 4.79 -6.34 -38.81
N ALA A 27 4.37 -5.31 -39.54
CA ALA A 27 4.24 -5.33 -41.00
C ALA A 27 5.38 -4.52 -41.59
N SER A 28 6.29 -5.16 -42.35
CA SER A 28 7.25 -4.47 -43.21
C SER A 28 6.73 -4.46 -44.65
N LEU A 29 6.54 -3.26 -45.23
CA LEU A 29 6.29 -3.11 -46.66
C LEU A 29 7.64 -3.03 -47.40
N ALA A 30 7.96 -4.04 -48.19
CA ALA A 30 9.01 -3.95 -49.20
C ALA A 30 8.36 -3.70 -50.56
N ALA A 31 8.66 -2.57 -51.15
CA ALA A 31 8.27 -2.28 -52.53
C ALA A 31 9.21 -3.03 -53.49
N CYS A 32 8.68 -3.99 -54.18
CA CYS A 32 8.92 -4.53 -55.53
C CYS A 32 8.75 -6.05 -55.56
N GLY A 33 7.63 -6.49 -56.12
CA GLY A 33 7.43 -7.77 -56.81
C GLY A 33 7.61 -9.03 -55.97
N GLY A 34 6.52 -9.61 -55.44
CA GLY A 34 6.52 -10.99 -54.98
C GLY A 34 6.01 -11.17 -53.56
N GLY A 35 5.04 -11.98 -53.44
CA GLY A 35 4.39 -12.67 -52.34
C GLY A 35 4.57 -12.16 -50.91
N VAL A 36 3.45 -11.84 -50.22
CA VAL A 36 3.40 -11.58 -48.79
C VAL A 36 3.48 -12.90 -48.04
N SER A 37 4.57 -13.14 -47.31
CA SER A 37 4.71 -14.23 -46.34
C SER A 37 4.36 -13.70 -44.95
N LEU A 38 3.30 -14.24 -44.36
CA LEU A 38 2.97 -13.99 -42.93
C LEU A 38 3.68 -15.05 -42.09
N GLY A 39 4.77 -14.68 -41.44
CA GLY A 39 5.43 -15.49 -40.42
C GLY A 39 4.78 -15.25 -39.05
N PHE A 40 4.23 -16.29 -38.46
CA PHE A 40 3.81 -16.26 -37.05
C PHE A 40 4.98 -16.78 -36.22
N GLY A 41 5.63 -15.89 -35.46
CA GLY A 41 6.59 -16.29 -34.44
C GLY A 41 5.83 -16.50 -33.11
N TYR A 42 5.86 -17.73 -32.62
CA TYR A 42 5.47 -18.06 -31.26
C TYR A 42 6.69 -17.75 -30.38
N VAL A 43 6.55 -16.91 -29.41
CA VAL A 43 7.54 -16.76 -28.33
C VAL A 43 7.00 -17.56 -27.16
N ASP A 44 7.52 -18.78 -26.99
CA ASP A 44 7.37 -19.54 -25.76
C ASP A 44 8.17 -18.78 -24.69
N TYR A 45 7.48 -18.31 -23.66
CA TYR A 45 8.12 -17.94 -22.41
C TYR A 45 8.36 -19.23 -21.63
N ASP A 46 9.43 -19.93 -21.96
CA ASP A 46 10.01 -20.88 -21.02
C ASP A 46 10.67 -20.08 -19.89
N ASP A 47 10.36 -20.47 -18.66
CA ASP A 47 10.88 -19.90 -17.41
C ASP A 47 12.40 -20.16 -17.21
N ASP A 48 13.21 -19.97 -18.24
CA ASP A 48 14.67 -19.91 -18.12
C ASP A 48 15.08 -18.47 -17.80
N TYR A 49 15.12 -18.16 -16.50
CA TYR A 49 15.83 -17.01 -15.97
C TYR A 49 17.32 -17.16 -16.38
N ASP A 50 17.70 -16.43 -17.43
CA ASP A 50 19.09 -16.32 -17.84
C ASP A 50 19.90 -15.64 -16.73
N HIS A 51 20.82 -16.39 -16.14
CA HIS A 51 21.68 -15.95 -15.03
C HIS A 51 22.72 -14.90 -15.44
N ASP A 52 22.75 -14.47 -16.71
CA ASP A 52 23.79 -13.60 -17.29
C ASP A 52 23.27 -12.22 -17.75
N ASP A 53 22.17 -11.67 -17.13
CA ASP A 53 21.77 -10.29 -17.39
C ASP A 53 22.77 -9.29 -16.76
N PRO A 54 23.58 -8.58 -17.55
CA PRO A 54 24.58 -7.62 -17.05
C PRO A 54 23.96 -6.36 -16.45
N TYR A 55 22.62 -6.23 -16.39
CA TYR A 55 21.90 -5.09 -15.82
C TYR A 55 21.22 -5.40 -14.47
N HIS A 56 21.46 -6.58 -13.88
CA HIS A 56 21.12 -6.77 -12.49
C HIS A 56 22.11 -5.96 -11.64
N PRO A 57 21.69 -4.86 -10.98
CA PRO A 57 22.58 -4.17 -10.05
C PRO A 57 22.94 -5.16 -8.96
N ASP A 58 24.23 -5.46 -8.81
CA ASP A 58 24.79 -6.23 -7.70
C ASP A 58 24.23 -5.64 -6.39
N TRP A 59 23.32 -6.35 -5.76
CA TRP A 59 22.81 -5.96 -4.45
C TRP A 59 23.97 -6.03 -3.46
N PRO A 60 24.26 -4.96 -2.70
CA PRO A 60 25.27 -5.05 -1.66
C PRO A 60 24.78 -6.03 -0.59
N GLY A 61 25.22 -7.29 -0.71
CA GLY A 61 24.81 -8.37 0.19
C GLY A 61 24.88 -9.79 -0.40
N GLY A 62 25.08 -9.96 -1.71
CA GLY A 62 25.40 -11.26 -2.34
C GLY A 62 24.30 -12.34 -2.31
N GLY A 63 23.05 -12.00 -1.95
CA GLY A 63 21.92 -12.93 -2.02
C GLY A 63 21.19 -12.81 -3.35
N THR A 64 20.64 -13.91 -3.89
CA THR A 64 19.75 -13.88 -5.06
C THR A 64 18.43 -13.17 -4.70
N ALA A 65 17.72 -12.62 -5.67
CA ALA A 65 16.45 -11.93 -5.44
C ALA A 65 15.36 -12.82 -4.80
N SER A 66 15.59 -14.13 -4.72
CA SER A 66 14.71 -15.13 -4.08
C SER A 66 15.12 -15.51 -2.66
N ASP A 67 16.33 -15.12 -2.21
CA ASP A 67 16.82 -15.48 -0.88
C ASP A 67 16.12 -14.63 0.20
N PRO A 68 15.76 -15.24 1.35
CA PRO A 68 15.18 -14.50 2.46
C PRO A 68 16.09 -13.37 2.94
N GLY A 69 15.56 -12.13 2.97
CA GLY A 69 16.39 -10.98 3.32
C GLY A 69 15.67 -9.63 3.26
N ILE A 70 16.43 -8.59 3.60
CA ILE A 70 16.05 -7.18 3.56
C ILE A 70 16.94 -6.47 2.54
N PHE A 71 16.35 -5.89 1.50
CA PHE A 71 17.07 -5.27 0.40
C PHE A 71 16.61 -3.82 0.19
N LEU A 72 17.55 -2.93 -0.15
CA LEU A 72 17.24 -1.55 -0.47
C LEU A 72 16.64 -1.46 -1.89
N ILE A 73 15.46 -0.86 -2.03
CA ILE A 73 14.95 -0.40 -3.34
C ILE A 73 15.43 1.02 -3.60
N ALA A 74 15.13 1.95 -2.66
CA ALA A 74 15.53 3.35 -2.79
C ALA A 74 15.62 4.03 -1.42
N GLY A 75 16.44 5.08 -1.32
CA GLY A 75 16.59 5.88 -0.11
C GLY A 75 17.97 5.84 0.51
N GLY A 76 18.23 6.76 1.42
CA GLY A 76 19.54 6.88 2.09
C GLY A 76 19.67 5.95 3.28
N LEU A 77 20.80 5.26 3.39
CA LEU A 77 21.14 4.34 4.48
C LEU A 77 21.55 5.04 5.80
N CYS A 78 21.58 6.36 5.83
CA CYS A 78 21.96 7.10 7.05
C CYS A 78 20.73 7.72 7.73
N PRO A 79 20.68 7.74 9.09
CA PRO A 79 19.56 8.32 9.83
C PRO A 79 19.30 9.80 9.55
N THR A 80 20.34 10.54 9.15
CA THR A 80 20.29 11.98 8.84
C THR A 80 20.13 12.27 7.35
N CYS A 81 20.02 11.25 6.49
CA CYS A 81 19.80 11.39 5.04
C CYS A 81 18.34 11.66 4.67
N GLY A 82 17.57 12.33 5.53
CA GLY A 82 16.23 12.81 5.23
C GLY A 82 16.24 13.85 4.11
N GLY A 83 15.07 14.09 3.55
CA GLY A 83 14.84 15.02 2.45
C GLY A 83 14.07 14.35 1.32
N SER A 84 13.50 15.15 0.43
CA SER A 84 12.72 14.63 -0.71
C SER A 84 13.48 14.99 -1.99
N LEU A 85 14.29 14.05 -2.48
CA LEU A 85 15.09 14.21 -3.69
C LEU A 85 14.85 13.06 -4.65
N ASP A 86 14.57 13.37 -5.90
CA ASP A 86 14.47 12.39 -6.97
C ASP A 86 15.85 11.77 -7.26
N GLY A 87 15.87 10.51 -7.67
CA GLY A 87 17.12 9.79 -7.93
C GLY A 87 16.93 8.30 -8.02
N SER A 88 18.04 7.56 -8.14
CA SER A 88 18.03 6.11 -8.23
C SER A 88 18.73 5.46 -7.03
N GLY A 89 18.14 4.40 -6.50
CA GLY A 89 18.69 3.62 -5.40
C GLY A 89 19.05 4.51 -4.20
N SER A 90 20.28 4.43 -3.73
CA SER A 90 20.77 5.21 -2.59
C SER A 90 20.98 6.72 -2.88
N ALA A 91 20.85 7.17 -4.13
CA ALA A 91 20.86 8.59 -4.46
C ALA A 91 19.53 9.29 -4.19
N ALA A 92 18.40 8.54 -4.24
CA ALA A 92 17.11 9.08 -3.83
C ALA A 92 17.10 9.42 -2.34
N ARG A 93 16.23 10.38 -1.98
CA ARG A 93 16.00 10.73 -0.57
C ARG A 93 14.51 10.78 -0.30
N PHE A 94 14.14 10.30 0.88
CA PHE A 94 12.78 10.36 1.38
C PHE A 94 12.74 11.06 2.74
N ASP A 95 11.61 11.71 3.02
CA ASP A 95 11.41 12.45 4.28
C ASP A 95 10.18 11.91 5.01
N ALA A 96 10.43 11.07 5.99
CA ALA A 96 9.40 10.31 6.73
C ALA A 96 8.40 9.62 5.79
N PRO A 97 8.84 8.67 4.93
CA PRO A 97 7.93 7.88 4.11
C PRO A 97 7.05 7.03 5.04
N GLU A 98 5.73 7.14 4.89
CA GLU A 98 4.78 6.39 5.71
C GLU A 98 4.05 5.32 4.89
N GLY A 99 3.12 5.71 4.03
CA GLY A 99 2.38 4.78 3.19
C GLY A 99 3.16 4.31 1.98
N ILE A 100 2.88 3.08 1.56
CA ILE A 100 3.39 2.50 0.32
C ILE A 100 2.34 1.58 -0.27
N VAL A 101 2.12 1.65 -1.58
CA VAL A 101 1.25 0.74 -2.32
C VAL A 101 1.87 0.36 -3.65
N LEU A 102 1.61 -0.86 -4.11
CA LEU A 102 1.95 -1.31 -5.46
C LEU A 102 0.84 -0.89 -6.43
N GLY A 103 1.16 -0.07 -7.41
CA GLY A 103 0.22 0.31 -8.46
C GLY A 103 0.08 -0.75 -9.55
N PRO A 104 -0.99 -0.66 -10.37
CA PRO A 104 -1.25 -1.59 -11.47
C PRO A 104 -0.19 -1.52 -12.59
N ASP A 105 0.61 -0.47 -12.62
CA ASP A 105 1.74 -0.29 -13.54
C ASP A 105 3.04 -0.92 -13.05
N GLY A 106 2.99 -1.66 -11.91
CA GLY A 106 4.13 -2.31 -11.31
C GLY A 106 5.08 -1.39 -10.54
N ASN A 107 4.78 -0.09 -10.44
CA ASN A 107 5.56 0.83 -9.62
C ASN A 107 4.99 0.93 -8.21
N LEU A 108 5.86 1.28 -7.27
CA LEU A 108 5.47 1.61 -5.91
C LEU A 108 5.13 3.09 -5.82
N TYR A 109 4.10 3.40 -5.05
CA TYR A 109 3.74 4.76 -4.71
C TYR A 109 3.92 4.97 -3.22
N VAL A 110 4.57 6.07 -2.84
CA VAL A 110 4.98 6.34 -1.46
C VAL A 110 4.46 7.71 -1.03
N ALA A 111 3.78 7.76 0.11
CA ALA A 111 3.39 9.00 0.77
C ALA A 111 4.50 9.45 1.72
N GLU A 112 5.05 10.62 1.50
CA GLU A 112 6.06 11.24 2.36
C GLU A 112 5.40 12.26 3.29
N ARG A 113 5.29 11.90 4.56
CA ARG A 113 4.56 12.69 5.54
C ARG A 113 5.19 14.04 5.80
N ALA A 114 6.51 14.10 5.97
CA ALA A 114 7.18 15.34 6.36
C ALA A 114 7.38 16.28 5.17
N SER A 115 7.67 15.76 3.98
CA SER A 115 7.84 16.60 2.78
C SER A 115 6.52 17.05 2.16
N GLY A 116 5.41 16.35 2.41
CA GLY A 116 4.11 16.63 1.77
C GLY A 116 4.09 16.26 0.30
N THR A 117 4.71 15.14 -0.08
CA THR A 117 4.80 14.66 -1.47
C THR A 117 4.31 13.24 -1.63
N ILE A 118 3.89 12.91 -2.85
CA ILE A 118 3.63 11.54 -3.30
C ILE A 118 4.71 11.19 -4.30
N ARG A 119 5.43 10.11 -4.03
CA ARG A 119 6.54 9.64 -4.86
C ARG A 119 6.15 8.38 -5.64
N LYS A 120 6.63 8.27 -6.87
CA LYS A 120 6.57 7.05 -7.68
C LYS A 120 7.96 6.44 -7.71
N VAL A 121 8.06 5.17 -7.36
CA VAL A 121 9.34 4.43 -7.26
C VAL A 121 9.24 3.18 -8.11
N SER A 122 10.11 3.04 -9.12
CA SER A 122 10.17 1.82 -9.90
C SER A 122 10.77 0.67 -9.08
N GLN A 123 10.54 -0.57 -9.49
CA GLN A 123 11.16 -1.73 -8.85
C GLN A 123 12.70 -1.74 -8.97
N GLN A 124 13.25 -1.01 -9.96
CA GLN A 124 14.69 -0.79 -10.13
C GLN A 124 15.22 0.37 -9.26
N GLY A 125 14.36 0.96 -8.41
CA GLY A 125 14.76 1.96 -7.44
C GLY A 125 14.79 3.40 -7.97
N VAL A 126 14.25 3.69 -9.16
CA VAL A 126 14.13 5.07 -9.64
C VAL A 126 12.96 5.74 -8.96
N ALA A 127 13.23 6.77 -8.16
CA ALA A 127 12.23 7.55 -7.43
C ALA A 127 12.05 8.93 -8.09
N VAL A 128 10.78 9.28 -8.37
CA VAL A 128 10.39 10.59 -8.90
C VAL A 128 9.21 11.16 -8.11
N THR A 129 9.12 12.48 -8.01
CA THR A 129 7.98 13.15 -7.39
C THR A 129 6.80 13.17 -8.35
N LEU A 130 5.67 12.53 -7.97
CA LEU A 130 4.43 12.51 -8.75
C LEU A 130 3.56 13.74 -8.46
N ALA A 131 3.40 14.09 -7.19
CA ALA A 131 2.56 15.21 -6.77
C ALA A 131 3.02 15.79 -5.43
N GLY A 132 2.68 17.04 -5.18
CA GLY A 132 3.13 17.80 -4.02
C GLY A 132 4.42 18.55 -4.29
N SER A 133 4.85 19.36 -3.33
CA SER A 133 6.11 20.12 -3.40
C SER A 133 6.79 20.05 -2.04
N ALA A 134 8.00 19.51 -2.04
CA ALA A 134 8.75 19.24 -0.81
C ALA A 134 8.91 20.50 0.05
N GLY A 135 8.55 20.38 1.32
CA GLY A 135 8.63 21.46 2.31
C GLY A 135 7.55 22.54 2.18
N ALA A 136 6.62 22.39 1.21
CA ALA A 136 5.50 23.31 1.01
C ALA A 136 4.18 22.67 1.41
N SER A 137 3.89 22.68 2.71
CA SER A 137 2.64 22.15 3.27
C SER A 137 1.42 23.00 2.86
N GLY A 138 0.28 22.36 2.65
CA GLY A 138 -0.97 23.03 2.31
C GLY A 138 -2.06 22.06 1.86
N SER A 139 -3.16 22.59 1.31
CA SER A 139 -4.34 21.81 0.91
C SER A 139 -4.80 22.06 -0.54
N SER A 140 -3.99 22.80 -1.32
CA SER A 140 -4.38 23.16 -2.69
C SER A 140 -4.47 21.94 -3.60
N ASP A 141 -5.54 21.86 -4.38
CA ASP A 141 -5.65 21.00 -5.54
C ASP A 141 -4.76 21.51 -6.67
N GLY A 142 -4.42 20.67 -7.64
CA GLY A 142 -3.59 21.06 -8.79
C GLY A 142 -2.84 19.90 -9.42
N ALA A 143 -2.06 20.19 -10.45
CA ALA A 143 -1.28 19.19 -11.15
C ALA A 143 0.17 19.14 -10.64
N GLY A 144 0.68 17.93 -10.38
CA GLY A 144 2.06 17.70 -9.97
C GLY A 144 2.48 18.59 -8.80
N GLY A 145 3.55 19.36 -9.00
CA GLY A 145 4.10 20.27 -8.00
C GLY A 145 3.26 21.49 -7.65
N ALA A 146 2.13 21.74 -8.32
CA ALA A 146 1.18 22.78 -7.93
C ALA A 146 0.29 22.35 -6.76
N ALA A 147 0.02 21.06 -6.63
CA ALA A 147 -0.72 20.52 -5.49
C ALA A 147 0.05 20.68 -4.16
N ARG A 148 -0.70 20.68 -3.07
CA ARG A 148 -0.14 20.71 -1.72
C ARG A 148 -0.82 19.66 -0.86
N PHE A 149 -0.02 19.01 -0.01
CA PHE A 149 -0.45 18.11 1.04
C PHE A 149 0.05 18.59 2.41
N ASN A 150 -0.57 18.10 3.44
CA ASN A 150 -0.14 18.32 4.82
C ASN A 150 -0.11 17.00 5.57
N GLY A 151 1.06 16.38 5.61
CA GLY A 151 1.24 15.07 6.27
C GLY A 151 0.43 13.95 5.63
N PRO A 152 0.58 13.66 4.32
CA PRO A 152 -0.07 12.50 3.70
C PRO A 152 0.48 11.23 4.34
N THR A 153 -0.41 10.27 4.67
CA THR A 153 0.00 9.06 5.45
C THR A 153 -0.17 7.77 4.66
N ARG A 154 -1.37 7.45 4.20
CA ARG A 154 -1.63 6.23 3.43
C ARG A 154 -2.13 6.56 2.04
N LEU A 155 -2.00 5.58 1.19
CA LEU A 155 -2.50 5.66 -0.18
C LEU A 155 -2.93 4.27 -0.65
N GLU A 156 -3.98 4.25 -1.46
CA GLU A 156 -4.52 3.07 -2.11
C GLU A 156 -4.61 3.33 -3.61
N ALA A 157 -4.37 2.31 -4.44
CA ALA A 157 -4.38 2.41 -5.89
C ALA A 157 -5.56 1.65 -6.49
N ASP A 158 -6.32 2.29 -7.39
CA ASP A 158 -7.30 1.56 -8.19
C ASP A 158 -6.68 0.92 -9.45
N ILE A 159 -7.48 0.10 -10.12
CA ILE A 159 -7.06 -0.62 -11.33
C ILE A 159 -6.68 0.32 -12.50
N ASP A 160 -7.15 1.55 -12.49
CA ASP A 160 -6.85 2.56 -13.51
C ASP A 160 -5.59 3.40 -13.15
N GLY A 161 -4.94 3.09 -12.01
CA GLY A 161 -3.74 3.78 -11.52
C GLY A 161 -4.01 5.12 -10.85
N LYS A 162 -5.25 5.38 -10.45
CA LYS A 162 -5.61 6.51 -9.62
C LYS A 162 -5.28 6.17 -8.16
N LEU A 163 -4.73 7.11 -7.42
CA LEU A 163 -4.43 6.95 -6.01
C LEU A 163 -5.45 7.71 -5.15
N TYR A 164 -5.85 7.08 -4.06
CA TYR A 164 -6.61 7.70 -2.98
C TYR A 164 -5.67 7.90 -1.79
N VAL A 165 -5.55 9.12 -1.32
CA VAL A 165 -4.54 9.52 -0.33
C VAL A 165 -5.23 10.12 0.89
N THR A 166 -4.89 9.64 2.07
CA THR A 166 -5.25 10.32 3.32
C THR A 166 -4.29 11.47 3.57
N ASP A 167 -4.78 12.67 3.43
CA ASP A 167 -4.06 13.93 3.70
C ASP A 167 -4.33 14.34 5.16
N SER A 168 -3.67 13.62 6.08
CA SER A 168 -4.06 13.51 7.48
C SER A 168 -4.03 14.83 8.23
N GLY A 169 -3.02 15.66 8.01
CA GLY A 169 -2.94 16.98 8.63
C GLY A 169 -3.97 17.98 8.11
N ASN A 170 -4.52 17.73 6.90
CA ASN A 170 -5.65 18.49 6.35
C ASN A 170 -7.01 17.89 6.72
N SER A 171 -7.06 16.68 7.29
CA SER A 171 -8.30 15.94 7.56
C SER A 171 -9.15 15.73 6.31
N THR A 172 -8.51 15.45 5.17
CA THR A 172 -9.16 15.22 3.87
C THR A 172 -8.70 13.93 3.22
N ILE A 173 -9.54 13.43 2.32
CA ILE A 173 -9.19 12.35 1.39
C ILE A 173 -8.96 12.98 0.02
N ARG A 174 -7.78 12.76 -0.55
CA ARG A 174 -7.38 13.31 -1.84
C ARG A 174 -7.34 12.21 -2.90
N GLN A 175 -7.63 12.57 -4.12
CA GLN A 175 -7.50 11.71 -5.30
C GLN A 175 -6.36 12.24 -6.16
N VAL A 176 -5.44 11.36 -6.57
CA VAL A 176 -4.31 11.68 -7.45
C VAL A 176 -4.45 10.83 -8.72
N SER A 177 -4.56 11.48 -9.87
CA SER A 177 -4.57 10.75 -11.13
C SER A 177 -3.21 10.11 -11.44
N ALA A 178 -3.15 9.15 -12.35
CA ALA A 178 -1.90 8.55 -12.82
C ALA A 178 -0.89 9.60 -13.37
N GLY A 179 -1.36 10.75 -13.84
CA GLY A 179 -0.55 11.89 -14.29
C GLY A 179 -0.22 12.92 -13.19
N GLY A 180 -0.55 12.66 -11.92
CA GLY A 180 -0.24 13.52 -10.80
C GLY A 180 -1.20 14.70 -10.57
N ALA A 181 -2.35 14.76 -11.24
CA ALA A 181 -3.37 15.77 -10.93
C ALA A 181 -4.10 15.39 -9.63
N VAL A 182 -4.16 16.33 -8.69
CA VAL A 182 -4.72 16.14 -7.35
C VAL A 182 -6.04 16.90 -7.20
N THR A 183 -7.05 16.23 -6.64
CA THR A 183 -8.32 16.81 -6.26
C THR A 183 -8.75 16.34 -4.87
N THR A 184 -9.51 17.16 -4.15
CA THR A 184 -10.09 16.77 -2.86
C THR A 184 -11.35 15.95 -3.10
N LEU A 185 -11.37 14.70 -2.61
CA LEU A 185 -12.49 13.77 -2.75
C LEU A 185 -13.52 13.97 -1.63
N ALA A 186 -13.05 14.04 -0.38
CA ALA A 186 -13.94 14.16 0.79
C ALA A 186 -13.26 14.88 1.95
N GLY A 187 -14.04 15.41 2.86
CA GLY A 187 -13.57 16.22 3.98
C GLY A 187 -13.43 17.70 3.63
N ALA A 188 -13.02 18.50 4.60
CA ALA A 188 -12.73 19.93 4.41
C ALA A 188 -11.43 20.28 5.15
N ALA A 189 -10.49 20.87 4.41
CA ALA A 189 -9.16 21.14 4.91
C ALA A 189 -9.17 22.00 6.18
N GLY A 190 -8.42 21.54 7.20
CA GLY A 190 -8.33 22.19 8.49
C GLY A 190 -9.59 22.09 9.37
N GLN A 191 -10.61 21.34 8.97
CA GLN A 191 -11.83 21.15 9.73
C GLN A 191 -11.94 19.70 10.24
N CYS A 192 -11.30 19.43 11.39
CA CYS A 192 -11.47 18.17 12.09
C CYS A 192 -12.92 18.01 12.60
N GLY A 193 -13.46 16.80 12.48
CA GLY A 193 -14.79 16.43 12.94
C GLY A 193 -15.15 15.01 12.57
N SER A 194 -16.36 14.56 12.94
CA SER A 194 -16.85 13.19 12.72
C SER A 194 -18.14 13.11 11.93
N GLN A 195 -18.55 14.22 11.33
CA GLN A 195 -19.84 14.31 10.65
C GLN A 195 -19.87 13.41 9.41
N ASP A 196 -20.91 12.58 9.29
CA ASP A 196 -21.29 11.87 8.07
C ASP A 196 -21.96 12.83 7.06
N GLY A 197 -22.00 12.46 5.79
CA GLY A 197 -22.65 13.27 4.75
C GLY A 197 -22.01 13.09 3.39
N SER A 198 -22.39 13.95 2.44
CA SER A 198 -21.78 13.95 1.11
C SER A 198 -20.36 14.51 1.16
N ALA A 199 -19.48 13.96 0.38
CA ALA A 199 -18.09 14.39 0.09
C ALA A 199 -17.53 15.52 0.99
N THR A 200 -17.70 16.77 0.55
CA THR A 200 -17.15 17.95 1.23
C THR A 200 -17.95 18.39 2.47
N ASN A 201 -19.16 17.84 2.71
CA ASN A 201 -19.92 18.06 3.94
C ASN A 201 -19.47 17.14 5.08
N ALA A 202 -18.93 15.97 4.74
CA ALA A 202 -18.36 15.07 5.74
C ALA A 202 -17.13 15.67 6.40
N ARG A 203 -16.83 15.21 7.60
CA ARG A 203 -15.61 15.59 8.34
C ARG A 203 -14.86 14.34 8.80
N PHE A 204 -13.55 14.45 8.76
CA PHE A 204 -12.61 13.49 9.32
C PHE A 204 -11.71 14.19 10.33
N CYS A 205 -11.01 13.42 11.16
CA CYS A 205 -10.01 13.97 12.06
C CYS A 205 -8.74 13.13 12.01
N ASN A 206 -7.70 13.64 11.34
CA ASN A 206 -6.44 12.96 11.14
C ASN A 206 -6.65 11.52 10.58
N PRO A 207 -7.38 11.34 9.45
CA PRO A 207 -7.57 10.02 8.85
C PRO A 207 -6.21 9.49 8.41
N GLN A 208 -5.90 8.20 8.71
CA GLN A 208 -4.63 7.60 8.33
C GLN A 208 -4.82 6.45 7.33
N GLY A 209 -5.36 5.32 7.73
CA GLY A 209 -5.55 4.17 6.84
C GLY A 209 -6.62 4.39 5.78
N ILE A 210 -6.41 3.80 4.59
CA ILE A 210 -7.38 3.81 3.50
C ILE A 210 -7.21 2.55 2.65
N THR A 211 -8.33 1.94 2.27
CA THR A 211 -8.38 0.79 1.36
C THR A 211 -9.59 0.87 0.44
N LEU A 212 -9.57 0.16 -0.68
CA LEU A 212 -10.61 0.16 -1.72
C LEU A 212 -11.17 -1.25 -1.93
N ASP A 213 -12.49 -1.41 -1.77
CA ASP A 213 -13.13 -2.70 -2.07
C ASP A 213 -13.39 -2.88 -3.58
N ARG A 214 -13.70 -4.12 -4.00
CA ARG A 214 -14.06 -4.47 -5.38
C ARG A 214 -15.31 -3.77 -5.89
N ASN A 215 -16.13 -3.23 -4.98
CA ASN A 215 -17.33 -2.47 -5.31
C ASN A 215 -17.03 -0.98 -5.49
N GLY A 216 -15.80 -0.54 -5.30
CA GLY A 216 -15.37 0.85 -5.41
C GLY A 216 -15.76 1.71 -4.21
N ASN A 217 -16.01 1.10 -3.04
CA ASN A 217 -16.12 1.84 -1.80
C ASN A 217 -14.72 1.97 -1.17
N LEU A 218 -14.41 3.15 -0.65
CA LEU A 218 -13.23 3.38 0.16
C LEU A 218 -13.59 3.21 1.64
N TYR A 219 -12.71 2.57 2.38
CA TYR A 219 -12.80 2.50 3.84
C TYR A 219 -11.63 3.26 4.45
N VAL A 220 -11.90 4.04 5.47
CA VAL A 220 -10.95 4.97 6.08
C VAL A 220 -10.88 4.73 7.58
N ALA A 221 -9.68 4.54 8.10
CA ALA A 221 -9.41 4.61 9.53
C ALA A 221 -9.35 6.09 9.94
N ASP A 222 -10.43 6.60 10.53
CA ASP A 222 -10.57 7.98 10.98
C ASP A 222 -9.99 8.10 12.40
N THR A 223 -8.67 8.16 12.46
CA THR A 223 -7.81 7.83 13.60
C THR A 223 -8.17 8.58 14.87
N MET A 224 -8.25 9.91 14.82
CA MET A 224 -8.55 10.72 15.99
C MET A 224 -10.03 10.71 16.37
N ASN A 225 -10.90 10.26 15.46
CA ASN A 225 -12.30 9.98 15.77
C ASN A 225 -12.53 8.58 16.35
N HIS A 226 -11.52 7.67 16.28
CA HIS A 226 -11.64 6.29 16.75
C HIS A 226 -12.74 5.51 16.01
N THR A 227 -12.95 5.80 14.73
CA THR A 227 -14.03 5.21 13.89
C THR A 227 -13.49 4.69 12.57
N ILE A 228 -14.26 3.75 12.00
CA ILE A 228 -14.08 3.28 10.62
C ILE A 228 -15.17 3.92 9.77
N ARG A 229 -14.77 4.61 8.71
CA ARG A 229 -15.66 5.34 7.80
C ARG A 229 -15.67 4.68 6.42
N ARG A 230 -16.80 4.73 5.74
CA ARG A 230 -16.93 4.29 4.34
C ARG A 230 -17.30 5.49 3.47
N ILE A 231 -16.65 5.60 2.32
CA ILE A 231 -17.00 6.54 1.24
C ILE A 231 -17.52 5.69 0.09
N ASP A 232 -18.77 5.83 -0.27
CA ASP A 232 -19.37 5.08 -1.38
C ASP A 232 -19.03 5.71 -2.75
N ARG A 233 -19.46 5.06 -3.85
CA ARG A 233 -19.24 5.55 -5.22
C ARG A 233 -19.90 6.89 -5.52
N ASN A 234 -20.87 7.32 -4.71
CA ASN A 234 -21.51 8.62 -4.82
C ASN A 234 -20.83 9.66 -3.91
N ASN A 235 -19.68 9.30 -3.34
CA ASN A 235 -18.93 10.09 -2.37
C ASN A 235 -19.72 10.41 -1.09
N ALA A 236 -20.71 9.59 -0.73
CA ALA A 236 -21.37 9.68 0.57
C ALA A 236 -20.50 8.98 1.64
N VAL A 237 -20.23 9.69 2.72
CA VAL A 237 -19.46 9.22 3.85
C VAL A 237 -20.38 8.76 4.97
N THR A 238 -20.15 7.55 5.48
CA THR A 238 -20.90 6.95 6.59
C THR A 238 -19.96 6.28 7.59
N THR A 239 -20.33 6.29 8.87
CA THR A 239 -19.61 5.58 9.92
C THR A 239 -20.03 4.10 9.91
N VAL A 240 -19.07 3.20 9.76
CA VAL A 240 -19.26 1.74 9.76
C VAL A 240 -19.24 1.17 11.18
N ALA A 241 -18.21 1.55 11.96
CA ALA A 241 -18.02 1.05 13.32
C ALA A 241 -17.23 2.05 14.17
N GLY A 242 -17.36 1.91 15.50
CA GLY A 242 -16.78 2.83 16.48
C GLY A 242 -17.73 3.97 16.85
N VAL A 243 -17.30 4.80 17.79
CA VAL A 243 -18.02 6.01 18.22
C VAL A 243 -17.03 7.14 18.35
N ALA A 244 -17.31 8.25 17.67
CA ALA A 244 -16.41 9.40 17.65
C ALA A 244 -16.10 9.92 19.05
N GLY A 245 -14.80 10.12 19.32
CA GLY A 245 -14.29 10.58 20.62
C GLY A 245 -14.29 9.51 21.73
N ALA A 246 -14.71 8.26 21.45
CA ALA A 246 -14.78 7.21 22.43
C ALA A 246 -13.71 6.11 22.16
N CYS A 247 -12.47 6.36 22.60
CA CYS A 247 -11.40 5.37 22.58
C CYS A 247 -11.76 4.17 23.45
N GLY A 248 -11.42 2.96 23.00
CA GLY A 248 -11.64 1.72 23.73
C GLY A 248 -11.34 0.49 22.89
N SER A 249 -11.56 -0.71 23.43
CA SER A 249 -11.22 -1.98 22.77
C SER A 249 -12.39 -2.96 22.69
N ALA A 250 -13.62 -2.52 22.97
CA ALA A 250 -14.78 -3.39 22.97
C ALA A 250 -15.07 -3.94 21.57
N ASP A 251 -15.32 -5.25 21.49
CA ASP A 251 -15.92 -5.91 20.32
C ASP A 251 -17.42 -5.62 20.27
N GLY A 252 -18.06 -5.85 19.13
CA GLY A 252 -19.50 -5.69 18.92
C GLY A 252 -19.85 -5.08 17.59
N ARG A 253 -21.14 -4.80 17.36
CA ARG A 253 -21.62 -4.34 16.07
C ARG A 253 -21.72 -2.82 16.00
N GLY A 254 -21.14 -2.22 14.95
CA GLY A 254 -21.26 -0.81 14.65
C GLY A 254 -20.87 0.09 15.83
N ALA A 255 -21.83 0.85 16.37
CA ALA A 255 -21.61 1.74 17.50
C ALA A 255 -21.41 1.03 18.85
N ALA A 256 -21.57 -0.30 18.96
CA ALA A 256 -21.20 -1.05 20.16
C ALA A 256 -19.69 -1.27 20.26
N ALA A 257 -19.02 -1.37 19.11
CA ALA A 257 -17.57 -1.52 19.05
C ALA A 257 -16.83 -0.23 19.44
N ARG A 258 -15.58 -0.40 19.89
CA ARG A 258 -14.65 0.70 20.16
C ARG A 258 -13.30 0.39 19.51
N PHE A 259 -12.67 1.45 19.01
CA PHE A 259 -11.27 1.47 18.56
C PHE A 259 -10.51 2.54 19.32
N CYS A 260 -9.19 2.47 19.30
CA CYS A 260 -8.35 3.52 19.85
C CYS A 260 -7.19 3.84 18.89
N GLU A 261 -7.28 4.98 18.24
CA GLU A 261 -6.34 5.42 17.20
C GLU A 261 -6.09 4.33 16.14
N PRO A 262 -7.13 3.86 15.42
CA PRO A 262 -6.94 2.94 14.31
C PRO A 262 -6.08 3.64 13.25
N ARG A 263 -4.97 3.01 12.83
CA ARG A 263 -4.00 3.66 11.92
C ARG A 263 -4.01 3.12 10.52
N ASP A 264 -4.39 1.86 10.36
CA ASP A 264 -4.47 1.28 9.02
C ASP A 264 -5.66 0.34 8.89
N ILE A 265 -6.04 0.10 7.65
CA ILE A 265 -7.20 -0.71 7.30
C ILE A 265 -6.97 -1.37 5.94
N GLU A 266 -7.26 -2.66 5.85
CA GLU A 266 -7.23 -3.43 4.62
C GLU A 266 -8.54 -4.19 4.42
N VAL A 267 -8.94 -4.40 3.18
CA VAL A 267 -10.14 -5.15 2.82
C VAL A 267 -9.77 -6.43 2.07
N ASP A 268 -10.36 -7.56 2.44
CA ASP A 268 -10.24 -8.79 1.67
C ASP A 268 -11.29 -8.90 0.55
N ASP A 269 -11.19 -9.97 -0.22
CA ASP A 269 -12.06 -10.26 -1.36
C ASP A 269 -13.52 -10.51 -0.96
N ASP A 270 -13.79 -10.90 0.27
CA ASP A 270 -15.11 -11.18 0.84
C ASP A 270 -15.71 -9.93 1.53
N GLY A 271 -14.96 -8.83 1.60
CA GLY A 271 -15.38 -7.54 2.16
C GLY A 271 -15.20 -7.44 3.68
N TYR A 272 -14.41 -8.33 4.30
CA TYR A 272 -13.97 -8.14 5.68
C TYR A 272 -12.87 -7.10 5.73
N LEU A 273 -12.95 -6.22 6.73
CA LEU A 273 -11.93 -5.20 6.96
C LEU A 273 -11.03 -5.65 8.11
N TYR A 274 -9.73 -5.52 7.92
CA TYR A 274 -8.75 -5.73 8.98
C TYR A 274 -8.17 -4.38 9.39
N VAL A 275 -8.15 -4.11 10.68
CA VAL A 275 -7.80 -2.79 11.23
C VAL A 275 -6.63 -2.92 12.20
N ALA A 276 -5.58 -2.16 11.99
CA ALA A 276 -4.54 -1.94 12.98
C ALA A 276 -5.07 -0.97 14.05
N ASP A 277 -5.58 -1.50 15.14
CA ASP A 277 -6.10 -0.74 16.29
C ASP A 277 -4.93 -0.38 17.24
N SER A 278 -4.14 0.59 16.78
CA SER A 278 -2.74 0.77 17.16
C SER A 278 -2.54 1.10 18.64
N ALA A 279 -3.33 2.01 19.20
CA ALA A 279 -3.22 2.36 20.62
C ALA A 279 -3.71 1.22 21.53
N ASN A 280 -4.58 0.32 21.02
CA ASN A 280 -4.95 -0.91 21.70
C ASN A 280 -3.93 -2.04 21.53
N SER A 281 -2.95 -1.92 20.61
CA SER A 281 -2.01 -2.99 20.29
C SER A 281 -2.70 -4.27 19.82
N THR A 282 -3.79 -4.15 19.06
CA THR A 282 -4.60 -5.26 18.55
C THR A 282 -4.85 -5.13 17.03
N ILE A 283 -5.10 -6.28 16.41
CA ILE A 283 -5.63 -6.34 15.04
C ILE A 283 -7.09 -6.75 15.14
N ARG A 284 -7.96 -5.92 14.55
CA ARG A 284 -9.41 -6.11 14.59
C ARG A 284 -9.92 -6.49 13.21
N GLU A 285 -10.98 -7.27 13.18
CA GLU A 285 -11.73 -7.60 11.96
C GLU A 285 -13.11 -6.95 12.05
N VAL A 286 -13.58 -6.38 10.94
CA VAL A 286 -14.94 -5.86 10.80
C VAL A 286 -15.61 -6.60 9.66
N SER A 287 -16.67 -7.32 9.95
CA SER A 287 -17.44 -8.03 8.91
C SER A 287 -18.20 -7.06 7.99
N PRO A 288 -18.65 -7.50 6.81
CA PRO A 288 -19.51 -6.69 5.94
C PRO A 288 -20.81 -6.19 6.62
N SER A 289 -21.26 -6.90 7.68
CA SER A 289 -22.41 -6.50 8.48
C SER A 289 -22.08 -5.49 9.60
N GLY A 290 -20.79 -5.12 9.75
CA GLY A 290 -20.30 -4.19 10.77
C GLY A 290 -20.05 -4.83 12.14
N GLU A 291 -19.98 -6.17 12.25
CA GLU A 291 -19.56 -6.85 13.48
C GLU A 291 -18.05 -6.77 13.62
N VAL A 292 -17.57 -6.31 14.77
CA VAL A 292 -16.14 -6.14 15.07
C VAL A 292 -15.70 -7.18 16.08
N ARG A 293 -14.58 -7.86 15.77
CA ARG A 293 -13.92 -8.80 16.69
C ARG A 293 -12.41 -8.59 16.73
N THR A 294 -11.79 -8.95 17.84
CA THR A 294 -10.32 -8.96 17.96
C THR A 294 -9.77 -10.25 17.35
N VAL A 295 -8.87 -10.12 16.35
CA VAL A 295 -8.20 -11.27 15.67
C VAL A 295 -6.92 -11.64 16.40
N ALA A 296 -6.10 -10.65 16.76
CA ALA A 296 -4.81 -10.88 17.40
C ALA A 296 -4.39 -9.69 18.26
N GLY A 297 -3.53 -9.98 19.25
CA GLY A 297 -3.09 -9.02 20.24
C GLY A 297 -3.97 -9.04 21.49
N ALA A 298 -3.58 -8.26 22.50
CA ALA A 298 -4.35 -8.04 23.71
C ALA A 298 -4.34 -6.55 24.07
N ALA A 299 -5.53 -5.99 24.26
CA ALA A 299 -5.70 -4.55 24.46
C ALA A 299 -4.85 -4.01 25.60
N GLY A 300 -4.10 -2.93 25.32
CA GLY A 300 -3.21 -2.27 26.26
C GLY A 300 -1.94 -3.06 26.62
N GLN A 301 -1.67 -4.18 25.95
CA GLN A 301 -0.49 -5.02 26.22
C GLN A 301 0.48 -4.99 25.04
N CYS A 302 1.37 -4.00 24.99
CA CYS A 302 2.47 -3.94 24.05
C CYS A 302 3.49 -5.07 24.34
N GLY A 303 4.06 -5.67 23.28
CA GLY A 303 5.09 -6.71 23.42
C GLY A 303 5.45 -7.34 22.08
N THR A 304 6.34 -8.34 22.11
CA THR A 304 6.95 -8.97 20.94
C THR A 304 6.54 -10.43 20.74
N ALA A 305 5.68 -10.98 21.61
CA ALA A 305 5.37 -12.40 21.60
C ALA A 305 4.66 -12.84 20.32
N ASP A 306 5.14 -13.92 19.70
CA ASP A 306 4.47 -14.72 18.69
C ASP A 306 3.51 -15.72 19.35
N GLY A 307 2.66 -16.39 18.56
CA GLY A 307 1.78 -17.45 19.03
C GLY A 307 0.34 -17.30 18.57
N PRO A 308 -0.60 -18.04 19.19
CA PRO A 308 -2.05 -17.88 18.90
C PRO A 308 -2.50 -16.44 19.10
N GLY A 309 -3.48 -16.00 18.30
CA GLY A 309 -3.90 -14.60 18.22
C GLY A 309 -4.00 -13.87 19.56
N ALA A 310 -4.74 -14.42 20.53
CA ALA A 310 -4.91 -13.81 21.87
C ALA A 310 -3.62 -13.78 22.72
N SER A 311 -2.65 -14.65 22.41
CA SER A 311 -1.36 -14.72 23.13
C SER A 311 -0.29 -13.85 22.48
N ALA A 312 -0.45 -13.54 21.19
CA ALA A 312 0.46 -12.65 20.47
C ALA A 312 0.42 -11.23 21.03
N ARG A 313 1.51 -10.52 20.85
CA ARG A 313 1.61 -9.10 21.26
C ARG A 313 2.16 -8.27 20.12
N PHE A 314 1.60 -7.09 19.94
CA PHE A 314 2.06 -6.06 19.03
C PHE A 314 2.40 -4.80 19.83
N CYS A 315 3.14 -3.90 19.22
CA CYS A 315 3.40 -2.60 19.80
C CYS A 315 3.26 -1.51 18.72
N ASN A 316 2.18 -0.74 18.79
CA ASN A 316 1.94 0.37 17.89
C ASN A 316 2.00 -0.06 16.40
N ALA A 317 1.30 -1.15 16.06
CA ALA A 317 1.19 -1.61 14.68
C ALA A 317 0.63 -0.48 13.80
N ALA A 318 1.36 -0.08 12.75
CA ALA A 318 1.00 1.08 11.96
C ALA A 318 0.45 0.75 10.58
N ALA A 319 0.77 -0.43 10.02
CA ALA A 319 0.34 -0.79 8.68
C ALA A 319 -0.04 -2.27 8.58
N LEU A 320 -0.94 -2.53 7.64
CA LEU A 320 -1.40 -3.86 7.24
C LEU A 320 -1.27 -4.02 5.73
N THR A 321 -1.17 -5.27 5.28
CA THR A 321 -1.44 -5.67 3.90
C THR A 321 -1.89 -7.12 3.89
N ILE A 322 -2.68 -7.50 2.89
CA ILE A 322 -3.20 -8.86 2.72
C ILE A 322 -2.74 -9.44 1.38
N ASP A 323 -2.28 -10.69 1.37
CA ASP A 323 -1.94 -11.38 0.13
C ASP A 323 -3.15 -12.09 -0.49
N GLY A 324 -3.01 -12.55 -1.74
CA GLY A 324 -4.07 -13.26 -2.45
C GLY A 324 -4.49 -14.60 -1.82
N ALA A 325 -3.80 -15.07 -0.79
CA ALA A 325 -4.15 -16.26 0.00
C ALA A 325 -4.87 -15.89 1.32
N GLY A 326 -5.11 -14.60 1.58
CA GLY A 326 -5.74 -14.12 2.80
C GLY A 326 -4.79 -14.04 4.00
N THR A 327 -3.49 -14.09 3.77
CA THR A 327 -2.49 -13.91 4.84
C THR A 327 -2.30 -12.43 5.11
N LEU A 328 -2.43 -12.01 6.36
CA LEU A 328 -2.15 -10.65 6.78
C LEU A 328 -0.68 -10.48 7.16
N PHE A 329 -0.09 -9.38 6.68
CA PHE A 329 1.22 -8.91 7.12
C PHE A 329 1.05 -7.58 7.84
N VAL A 330 1.72 -7.45 8.98
CA VAL A 330 1.58 -6.30 9.90
C VAL A 330 2.94 -5.65 10.08
N ALA A 331 3.05 -4.37 9.79
CA ALA A 331 4.19 -3.56 10.21
C ALA A 331 4.04 -3.23 11.71
N ASP A 332 4.72 -4.01 12.53
CA ASP A 332 4.73 -3.90 13.99
C ASP A 332 5.78 -2.85 14.40
N THR A 333 5.40 -1.59 14.19
CA THR A 333 6.29 -0.42 14.16
C THR A 333 7.10 -0.24 15.43
N GLY A 334 6.45 -0.36 16.58
CA GLY A 334 7.11 -0.22 17.88
C GLY A 334 8.08 -1.34 18.19
N ASN A 335 7.91 -2.50 17.55
CA ASN A 335 8.80 -3.66 17.68
C ASN A 335 9.87 -3.75 16.59
N GLY A 336 9.80 -2.93 15.53
CA GLY A 336 10.76 -2.97 14.42
C GLY A 336 10.70 -4.27 13.61
N ALA A 337 9.52 -4.84 13.43
CA ALA A 337 9.33 -6.15 12.80
C ALA A 337 8.13 -6.19 11.84
N ILE A 338 8.16 -7.14 10.91
CA ILE A 338 6.98 -7.55 10.15
C ILE A 338 6.46 -8.85 10.72
N ARG A 339 5.18 -8.85 11.08
CA ARG A 339 4.48 -10.02 11.63
C ARG A 339 3.52 -10.56 10.59
N ARG A 340 3.35 -11.87 10.56
CA ARG A 340 2.40 -12.58 9.72
C ARG A 340 1.29 -13.16 10.58
N ILE A 341 0.04 -12.99 10.15
CA ILE A 341 -1.13 -13.63 10.76
C ILE A 341 -1.69 -14.58 9.71
N GLY A 342 -1.60 -15.87 9.99
CA GLY A 342 -2.16 -16.91 9.12
C GLY A 342 -3.68 -17.08 9.31
N SER A 343 -4.31 -17.89 8.46
CA SER A 343 -5.76 -18.18 8.50
C SER A 343 -6.25 -18.77 9.84
N SER A 344 -5.37 -19.42 10.61
CA SER A 344 -5.67 -19.89 11.96
C SER A 344 -5.66 -18.78 13.03
N GLY A 345 -5.29 -17.55 12.68
CA GLY A 345 -5.05 -16.44 13.60
C GLY A 345 -3.69 -16.52 14.33
N ALA A 346 -2.84 -17.49 13.99
CA ALA A 346 -1.51 -17.60 14.58
C ALA A 346 -0.59 -16.50 14.03
N VAL A 347 0.14 -15.86 14.93
CA VAL A 347 1.08 -14.77 14.63
C VAL A 347 2.50 -15.28 14.66
N SER A 348 3.30 -14.90 13.68
CA SER A 348 4.74 -15.18 13.62
C SER A 348 5.51 -13.98 13.09
N THR A 349 6.72 -13.76 13.61
CA THR A 349 7.66 -12.78 13.07
C THR A 349 8.30 -13.33 11.80
N VAL A 350 8.22 -12.59 10.70
CA VAL A 350 8.75 -13.04 9.38
C VAL A 350 9.94 -12.21 8.90
N VAL A 351 10.06 -10.96 9.33
CA VAL A 351 11.19 -10.08 9.01
C VAL A 351 11.46 -9.18 10.22
N GLY A 352 12.75 -8.95 10.49
CA GLY A 352 13.21 -8.08 11.56
C GLY A 352 13.48 -8.83 12.86
N THR A 353 14.23 -8.17 13.75
CA THR A 353 14.51 -8.65 15.11
C THR A 353 13.76 -7.77 16.08
N PRO A 354 12.65 -8.26 16.69
CA PRO A 354 11.84 -7.44 17.58
C PRO A 354 12.63 -6.77 18.70
N GLY A 355 12.38 -5.48 18.92
CA GLY A 355 13.08 -4.68 19.94
C GLY A 355 14.36 -3.99 19.44
N THR A 356 14.81 -4.25 18.20
CA THR A 356 15.90 -3.50 17.58
C THR A 356 15.37 -2.26 16.85
N GLN A 357 16.13 -1.16 16.88
CA GLN A 357 15.72 0.11 16.26
C GLN A 357 16.77 0.63 15.27
N ASN A 358 17.30 -0.25 14.46
CA ASN A 358 18.20 0.07 13.34
C ASN A 358 17.80 -0.73 12.11
N VAL A 359 18.24 -0.29 10.93
CA VAL A 359 18.05 -1.08 9.70
C VAL A 359 19.32 -1.82 9.38
N VAL A 360 19.21 -3.16 9.30
CA VAL A 360 20.29 -4.04 8.87
C VAL A 360 19.82 -4.80 7.63
N LEU A 361 20.42 -4.45 6.49
CA LEU A 361 20.17 -5.11 5.20
C LEU A 361 20.90 -6.43 5.12
N GLY A 362 20.45 -7.31 4.24
CA GLY A 362 21.04 -8.62 3.98
C GLY A 362 20.16 -9.77 4.43
N PRO A 363 20.73 -10.96 4.67
CA PRO A 363 19.97 -12.15 5.07
C PRO A 363 19.16 -11.95 6.34
N LEU A 364 18.05 -12.70 6.47
CA LEU A 364 17.27 -12.70 7.71
C LEU A 364 18.08 -13.31 8.87
N PRO A 365 17.81 -12.87 10.12
CA PRO A 365 16.63 -12.08 10.52
C PRO A 365 16.71 -10.59 10.17
N GLY A 366 17.87 -10.02 9.93
CA GLY A 366 18.01 -8.59 9.70
C GLY A 366 17.36 -7.73 10.78
N SER A 367 17.21 -6.44 10.55
CA SER A 367 16.40 -5.56 11.43
C SER A 367 15.78 -4.42 10.66
N LEU A 368 14.65 -3.92 11.18
CA LEU A 368 13.92 -2.75 10.68
C LEU A 368 13.85 -1.69 11.78
N ASN A 369 13.80 -0.44 11.38
CA ASN A 369 13.56 0.64 12.33
C ASN A 369 12.22 1.30 12.03
N ALA A 370 11.26 1.09 12.93
CA ALA A 370 9.93 1.65 12.86
C ALA A 370 9.31 1.49 11.45
N PRO A 371 9.12 0.24 10.94
CA PRO A 371 8.44 0.05 9.65
C PRO A 371 7.04 0.67 9.72
N ARG A 372 6.69 1.50 8.73
CA ARG A 372 5.46 2.29 8.78
C ARG A 372 4.45 1.93 7.71
N GLY A 373 4.90 1.59 6.51
CA GLY A 373 4.08 1.14 5.40
C GLY A 373 4.52 -0.23 4.93
N ILE A 374 3.59 -1.01 4.40
CA ILE A 374 3.85 -2.34 3.85
C ILE A 374 2.87 -2.62 2.71
N THR A 375 3.32 -3.29 1.66
CA THR A 375 2.48 -3.78 0.56
C THR A 375 3.03 -5.09 0.01
N VAL A 376 2.15 -5.94 -0.51
CA VAL A 376 2.54 -7.20 -1.15
C VAL A 376 3.10 -6.94 -2.54
N LEU A 377 4.21 -7.61 -2.87
CA LEU A 377 4.80 -7.69 -4.19
C LEU A 377 4.58 -9.08 -4.80
N ALA A 378 5.03 -9.27 -6.03
CA ALA A 378 5.02 -10.58 -6.67
C ALA A 378 5.84 -11.62 -5.88
N ALA A 379 5.53 -12.90 -6.10
CA ALA A 379 6.25 -14.07 -5.54
C ALA A 379 6.33 -14.10 -4.00
N GLY A 380 5.37 -13.47 -3.29
CA GLY A 380 5.31 -13.49 -1.82
C GLY A 380 6.34 -12.58 -1.14
N SER A 381 7.04 -11.74 -1.90
CA SER A 381 7.85 -10.65 -1.31
C SER A 381 6.97 -9.45 -0.95
N LEU A 382 7.52 -8.57 -0.12
CA LEU A 382 6.83 -7.36 0.37
C LEU A 382 7.69 -6.14 0.06
N ALA A 383 7.06 -4.98 -0.09
CA ALA A 383 7.77 -3.71 0.04
C ALA A 383 7.36 -3.03 1.33
N ALA A 384 8.30 -2.33 1.96
CA ALA A 384 8.03 -1.59 3.18
C ALA A 384 8.79 -0.28 3.24
N THR A 385 8.22 0.69 3.95
CA THR A 385 8.94 1.91 4.35
C THR A 385 9.53 1.71 5.75
N SER A 386 10.78 2.05 5.94
CA SER A 386 11.46 2.01 7.23
C SER A 386 12.48 3.13 7.30
N GLN A 387 12.41 3.99 8.31
CA GLN A 387 13.16 5.25 8.35
C GLN A 387 12.93 6.07 7.05
N ASN A 388 14.02 6.41 6.34
CA ASN A 388 14.00 7.18 5.08
C ASN A 388 14.26 6.28 3.86
N MET A 389 13.81 5.01 3.91
CA MET A 389 14.06 4.01 2.89
C MET A 389 12.79 3.32 2.42
N VAL A 390 12.82 2.89 1.18
CA VAL A 390 11.90 1.91 0.57
C VAL A 390 12.67 0.61 0.43
N LEU A 391 12.18 -0.45 1.06
CA LEU A 391 12.84 -1.74 1.18
C LEU A 391 12.01 -2.82 0.49
N ARG A 392 12.68 -3.81 -0.11
CA ARG A 392 12.11 -5.10 -0.46
C ARG A 392 12.42 -6.08 0.65
N LEU A 393 11.39 -6.79 1.07
CA LEU A 393 11.49 -7.81 2.11
C LEU A 393 11.12 -9.15 1.49
N VAL A 394 11.99 -10.14 1.64
CA VAL A 394 11.74 -11.53 1.24
C VAL A 394 11.63 -12.35 2.52
N PRO A 395 10.41 -12.69 2.99
CA PRO A 395 10.21 -13.48 4.19
C PRO A 395 10.80 -14.89 4.06
N ALA A 396 11.19 -15.51 5.18
CA ALA A 396 11.44 -16.95 5.21
C ALA A 396 10.12 -17.69 4.92
N ARG A 397 10.20 -18.77 4.10
CA ARG A 397 9.07 -19.62 3.74
C ARG A 397 8.61 -20.50 4.88
#